data_cb48664b73131f0408db0b3d193e9453
#
_entry.id   cb48664b73131f0408db0b3d193e9453
#
_cell.length_a   1.000
_cell.length_b   1.000
_cell.length_c   1.000
_cell.angle_alpha   90.00
_cell.angle_beta   90.00
_cell.angle_gamma   90.00
#
_symmetry.space_group_name_H-M   'P 1'
#
loop_
_entity.id
_entity.type
_entity.pdbx_description
1 polymer ?
#
loop_
_entity_poly.entity_id
_entity_poly.type
_entity_poly.pdbx_seq_one_letter_code
_entity_poly.pdbx_strand_id
1 'polypeptide(L)'
;MRISRREKRKQWIAGAFGVCAAVVADQLTKELAYRNLKLSGKGFATLIPGVLELRYLENRGAAFGMLQNRLPLFILFAAAVSLAAVICYIRVPDSRRYLALRVCMAGLTAGAVGNLIDRIFRGYVIDFIYISLIHFPIFNVADICVSLSAGLLLILMLFVYRDGELEIWTRSGSQDGKDEKKG
;
A
#
# COMPACT_ATOMS: atom_id res chain seq x y z
N MET A 1 10.91 -25.85 -0.57
CA MET A 1 9.72 -26.75 -0.59
C MET A 1 8.61 -25.98 -1.32
N ARG A 2 8.22 -26.44 -2.51
CA ARG A 2 7.11 -25.83 -3.28
C ARG A 2 5.78 -26.13 -2.59
N ILE A 3 4.95 -25.13 -2.40
CA ILE A 3 3.61 -25.31 -1.84
C ILE A 3 2.66 -25.90 -2.89
N SER A 4 1.61 -26.60 -2.44
CA SER A 4 0.61 -27.20 -3.31
C SER A 4 -0.20 -26.13 -4.08
N ARG A 5 -0.82 -26.49 -5.23
CA ARG A 5 -1.73 -25.59 -5.97
C ARG A 5 -2.86 -25.07 -5.09
N ARG A 6 -3.35 -25.88 -4.15
CA ARG A 6 -4.40 -25.49 -3.21
C ARG A 6 -3.93 -24.42 -2.22
N GLU A 7 -2.72 -24.57 -1.70
CA GLU A 7 -2.11 -23.57 -0.79
C GLU A 7 -1.80 -22.26 -1.51
N LYS A 8 -1.29 -22.34 -2.74
CA LYS A 8 -1.10 -21.17 -3.59
C LYS A 8 -2.39 -20.36 -3.76
N ARG A 9 -3.49 -21.04 -4.14
CA ARG A 9 -4.80 -20.41 -4.28
C ARG A 9 -5.28 -19.76 -2.98
N LYS A 10 -5.08 -20.43 -1.82
CA LYS A 10 -5.41 -19.86 -0.51
C LYS A 10 -4.64 -18.57 -0.22
N GLN A 11 -3.33 -18.53 -0.51
CA GLN A 11 -2.52 -17.33 -0.31
C GLN A 11 -2.98 -16.17 -1.20
N TRP A 12 -3.35 -16.44 -2.44
CA TRP A 12 -3.87 -15.43 -3.36
C TRP A 12 -5.22 -14.86 -2.89
N ILE A 13 -6.13 -15.74 -2.47
CA ILE A 13 -7.43 -15.32 -1.92
C ILE A 13 -7.23 -14.51 -0.64
N ALA A 14 -6.36 -14.96 0.27
CA ALA A 14 -6.06 -14.24 1.50
C ALA A 14 -5.43 -12.86 1.21
N GLY A 15 -4.50 -12.76 0.24
CA GLY A 15 -3.92 -11.50 -0.16
C GLY A 15 -4.95 -10.54 -0.77
N ALA A 16 -5.78 -11.02 -1.70
CA ALA A 16 -6.85 -10.23 -2.29
C ALA A 16 -7.86 -9.76 -1.24
N PHE A 17 -8.25 -10.64 -0.31
CA PHE A 17 -9.12 -10.29 0.81
C PHE A 17 -8.48 -9.23 1.71
N GLY A 18 -7.20 -9.37 2.05
CA GLY A 18 -6.46 -8.40 2.86
C GLY A 18 -6.39 -7.02 2.18
N VAL A 19 -6.12 -6.97 0.87
CA VAL A 19 -6.14 -5.72 0.09
C VAL A 19 -7.53 -5.09 0.12
N CYS A 20 -8.58 -5.86 -0.18
CA CYS A 20 -9.96 -5.35 -0.15
C CYS A 20 -10.34 -4.84 1.24
N ALA A 21 -10.04 -5.58 2.30
CA ALA A 21 -10.34 -5.18 3.67
C ALA A 21 -9.63 -3.86 4.06
N ALA A 22 -8.35 -3.72 3.70
CA ALA A 22 -7.58 -2.50 3.98
C ALA A 22 -8.12 -1.29 3.18
N VAL A 23 -8.45 -1.46 1.89
CA VAL A 23 -9.06 -0.40 1.07
C VAL A 23 -10.43 0.00 1.63
N VAL A 24 -11.26 -0.97 2.02
CA VAL A 24 -12.57 -0.69 2.64
C VAL A 24 -12.39 0.07 3.95
N ALA A 25 -11.47 -0.36 4.81
CA ALA A 25 -11.18 0.34 6.07
C ALA A 25 -10.71 1.78 5.84
N ASP A 26 -9.83 2.00 4.85
CA ASP A 26 -9.38 3.34 4.46
C ASP A 26 -10.56 4.20 3.99
N GLN A 27 -11.37 3.71 3.06
CA GLN A 27 -12.50 4.48 2.54
C GLN A 27 -13.58 4.75 3.58
N LEU A 28 -13.87 3.78 4.46
CA LEU A 28 -14.83 3.97 5.55
C LEU A 28 -14.35 5.02 6.55
N THR A 29 -13.08 4.98 6.96
CA THR A 29 -12.52 5.95 7.90
C THR A 29 -12.46 7.36 7.30
N LYS A 30 -12.14 7.49 6.02
CA LYS A 30 -12.20 8.76 5.27
C LYS A 30 -13.64 9.32 5.20
N GLU A 31 -14.61 8.46 4.93
CA GLU A 31 -16.01 8.86 4.92
C GLU A 31 -16.50 9.28 6.31
N LEU A 32 -16.10 8.58 7.38
CA LEU A 32 -16.40 8.98 8.75
C LEU A 32 -15.75 10.32 9.10
N ALA A 33 -14.51 10.57 8.69
CA ALA A 33 -13.83 11.85 8.87
C ALA A 33 -14.57 12.98 8.11
N TYR A 34 -14.97 12.72 6.86
CA TYR A 34 -15.75 13.67 6.06
C TYR A 34 -17.06 14.06 6.77
N ARG A 35 -17.85 13.08 7.22
CA ARG A 35 -19.15 13.32 7.88
C ARG A 35 -19.00 14.01 9.23
N ASN A 36 -18.10 13.50 10.08
CA ASN A 36 -18.01 13.92 11.48
C ASN A 36 -17.14 15.15 11.71
N LEU A 37 -16.24 15.47 10.78
CA LEU A 37 -15.33 16.61 10.93
C LEU A 37 -15.70 17.74 9.96
N LYS A 38 -15.87 17.43 8.65
CA LYS A 38 -16.17 18.46 7.65
C LYS A 38 -17.64 18.87 7.68
N LEU A 39 -18.57 17.93 7.47
CA LEU A 39 -20.01 18.26 7.39
C LEU A 39 -20.58 18.74 8.72
N SER A 40 -20.08 18.27 9.85
CA SER A 40 -20.50 18.73 11.18
C SER A 40 -20.01 20.14 11.52
N GLY A 41 -19.12 20.71 10.71
CA GLY A 41 -18.51 22.02 10.97
C GLY A 41 -17.46 22.03 12.10
N LYS A 42 -17.18 20.89 12.72
CA LYS A 42 -16.22 20.80 13.84
C LYS A 42 -14.77 20.99 13.40
N GLY A 43 -14.40 20.54 12.19
CA GLY A 43 -13.06 20.62 11.63
C GLY A 43 -12.03 19.68 12.26
N PHE A 44 -12.10 19.49 13.58
CA PHE A 44 -11.20 18.59 14.32
C PHE A 44 -11.90 17.93 15.53
N ALA A 45 -11.25 16.87 16.05
CA ALA A 45 -11.61 16.21 17.30
C ALA A 45 -10.36 15.72 18.00
N THR A 46 -10.19 16.03 19.28
CA THR A 46 -9.05 15.57 20.06
C THR A 46 -9.33 14.18 20.61
N LEU A 47 -8.45 13.22 20.30
CA LEU A 47 -8.49 11.86 20.85
C LEU A 47 -7.64 11.74 22.10
N ILE A 48 -6.41 12.25 22.04
CA ILE A 48 -5.48 12.30 23.17
C ILE A 48 -4.92 13.71 23.24
N PRO A 49 -5.25 14.51 24.26
CA PRO A 49 -4.80 15.90 24.38
C PRO A 49 -3.28 16.04 24.21
N GLY A 50 -2.86 16.93 23.31
CA GLY A 50 -1.45 17.21 23.02
C GLY A 50 -0.70 16.12 22.27
N VAL A 51 -1.35 14.99 21.90
CA VAL A 51 -0.68 13.85 21.23
C VAL A 51 -1.34 13.51 19.90
N LEU A 52 -2.67 13.23 19.93
CA LEU A 52 -3.37 12.69 18.75
C LEU A 52 -4.71 13.40 18.55
N GLU A 53 -4.90 13.89 17.37
CA GLU A 53 -6.13 14.55 16.95
C GLU A 53 -6.61 14.00 15.61
N LEU A 54 -7.91 14.12 15.36
CA LEU A 54 -8.48 13.96 14.04
C LEU A 54 -8.71 15.36 13.47
N ARG A 55 -8.09 15.68 12.32
CA ARG A 55 -8.22 16.96 11.61
C ARG A 55 -8.52 16.71 10.15
N TYR A 56 -9.64 17.20 9.64
CA TYR A 56 -10.01 17.02 8.24
C TYR A 56 -9.14 17.89 7.32
N LEU A 57 -8.52 17.26 6.33
CA LEU A 57 -7.72 17.95 5.32
C LEU A 57 -7.98 17.37 3.92
N GLU A 58 -8.21 18.24 2.93
CA GLU A 58 -8.22 17.88 1.51
C GLU A 58 -6.82 18.04 0.91
N ASN A 59 -6.13 16.93 0.72
CA ASN A 59 -4.77 16.93 0.18
C ASN A 59 -4.82 16.86 -1.36
N ARG A 60 -4.50 17.97 -2.02
CA ARG A 60 -4.44 18.11 -3.49
C ARG A 60 -3.03 17.93 -4.05
N GLY A 61 -2.05 17.59 -3.22
CA GLY A 61 -0.66 17.42 -3.59
C GLY A 61 -0.02 16.17 -3.03
N ALA A 62 1.30 16.23 -2.85
CA ALA A 62 2.08 15.29 -2.05
C ALA A 62 2.21 15.78 -0.61
N ALA A 63 2.96 15.00 0.22
CA ALA A 63 3.33 15.42 1.55
C ALA A 63 3.97 16.84 1.52
N PHE A 64 3.70 17.64 2.55
CA PHE A 64 4.18 19.03 2.68
C PHE A 64 3.69 20.00 1.60
N GLY A 65 2.59 19.71 0.88
CA GLY A 65 2.01 20.60 -0.13
C GLY A 65 2.83 20.71 -1.43
N MET A 66 3.76 19.79 -1.67
CA MET A 66 4.54 19.78 -2.91
C MET A 66 3.66 19.37 -4.10
N LEU A 67 3.95 19.94 -5.28
CA LEU A 67 3.29 19.64 -6.56
C LEU A 67 1.76 19.83 -6.51
N GLN A 68 1.24 20.80 -5.77
CA GLN A 68 -0.20 21.10 -5.73
C GLN A 68 -0.76 21.26 -7.16
N ASN A 69 -1.99 20.82 -7.36
CA ASN A 69 -2.71 20.87 -8.64
C ASN A 69 -2.14 20.01 -9.78
N ARG A 70 -1.23 19.06 -9.51
CA ARG A 70 -0.73 18.09 -10.49
C ARG A 70 -1.46 16.73 -10.37
N LEU A 71 -2.77 16.78 -10.22
CA LEU A 71 -3.61 15.58 -10.01
C LEU A 71 -3.35 14.43 -11.02
N PRO A 72 -3.22 14.67 -12.35
CA PRO A 72 -2.94 13.59 -13.30
C PRO A 72 -1.62 12.88 -13.01
N LEU A 73 -0.60 13.60 -12.56
CA LEU A 73 0.70 13.02 -12.21
C LEU A 73 0.58 12.07 -11.01
N PHE A 74 -0.20 12.46 -9.99
CA PHE A 74 -0.43 11.62 -8.82
C PHE A 74 -1.27 10.38 -9.13
N ILE A 75 -2.26 10.51 -10.01
CA ILE A 75 -3.04 9.36 -10.50
C ILE A 75 -2.13 8.39 -11.22
N LEU A 76 -1.31 8.87 -12.17
CA LEU A 76 -0.38 8.04 -12.92
C LEU A 76 0.63 7.35 -12.00
N PHE A 77 1.21 8.08 -11.04
CA PHE A 77 2.17 7.54 -10.10
C PHE A 77 1.53 6.47 -9.19
N ALA A 78 0.37 6.74 -8.60
CA ALA A 78 -0.33 5.77 -7.76
C ALA A 78 -0.76 4.52 -8.55
N ALA A 79 -1.22 4.68 -9.79
CA ALA A 79 -1.54 3.56 -10.68
C ALA A 79 -0.29 2.73 -11.02
N ALA A 80 0.83 3.39 -11.33
CA ALA A 80 2.09 2.70 -11.62
C ALA A 80 2.61 1.91 -10.39
N VAL A 81 2.59 2.51 -9.21
CA VAL A 81 2.99 1.84 -7.95
C VAL A 81 2.07 0.65 -7.66
N SER A 82 0.74 0.82 -7.80
CA SER A 82 -0.22 -0.27 -7.60
C SER A 82 0.03 -1.42 -8.57
N LEU A 83 0.22 -1.12 -9.85
CA LEU A 83 0.49 -2.13 -10.88
C LEU A 83 1.82 -2.84 -10.60
N ALA A 84 2.89 -2.11 -10.28
CA ALA A 84 4.17 -2.69 -9.94
C ALA A 84 4.07 -3.62 -8.72
N ALA A 85 3.38 -3.19 -7.65
CA ALA A 85 3.18 -4.00 -6.45
C ALA A 85 2.39 -5.29 -6.74
N VAL A 86 1.35 -5.21 -7.58
CA VAL A 86 0.57 -6.39 -8.03
C VAL A 86 1.45 -7.33 -8.86
N ILE A 87 2.20 -6.82 -9.83
CA ILE A 87 3.13 -7.63 -10.64
C ILE A 87 4.16 -8.31 -9.76
N CYS A 88 4.74 -7.58 -8.81
CA CYS A 88 5.66 -8.14 -7.83
C CYS A 88 5.00 -9.22 -6.99
N TYR A 89 3.80 -8.99 -6.47
CA TYR A 89 3.02 -9.98 -5.69
C TYR A 89 2.83 -11.28 -6.46
N ILE A 90 2.48 -11.19 -7.75
CA ILE A 90 2.26 -12.36 -8.63
C ILE A 90 3.56 -13.14 -8.85
N ARG A 91 4.68 -12.45 -8.96
CA ARG A 91 6.00 -13.02 -9.22
C ARG A 91 6.71 -13.56 -7.98
N VAL A 92 6.27 -13.22 -6.78
CA VAL A 92 6.85 -13.75 -5.53
C VAL A 92 6.72 -15.27 -5.50
N PRO A 93 7.82 -16.02 -5.24
CA PRO A 93 7.78 -17.48 -5.18
C PRO A 93 6.82 -18.00 -4.12
N ASP A 94 6.21 -19.15 -4.40
CA ASP A 94 5.26 -19.81 -3.53
C ASP A 94 5.99 -20.56 -2.39
N SER A 95 6.49 -19.81 -1.41
CA SER A 95 7.19 -20.33 -0.24
C SER A 95 6.86 -19.50 1.01
N ARG A 96 6.85 -20.15 2.18
CA ARG A 96 6.65 -19.48 3.47
C ARG A 96 7.72 -18.40 3.74
N ARG A 97 8.94 -18.57 3.21
CA ARG A 97 10.01 -17.59 3.32
C ARG A 97 9.64 -16.22 2.77
N TYR A 98 8.83 -16.19 1.71
CA TYR A 98 8.44 -14.94 1.04
C TYR A 98 7.05 -14.43 1.47
N LEU A 99 6.47 -14.97 2.55
CA LEU A 99 5.16 -14.51 3.03
C LEU A 99 5.18 -13.03 3.44
N ALA A 100 6.23 -12.60 4.14
CA ALA A 100 6.39 -11.20 4.54
C ALA A 100 6.49 -10.26 3.32
N LEU A 101 7.18 -10.67 2.26
CA LEU A 101 7.25 -9.92 1.01
C LEU A 101 5.88 -9.80 0.33
N ARG A 102 5.06 -10.87 0.35
CA ARG A 102 3.69 -10.82 -0.15
C ARG A 102 2.82 -9.85 0.66
N VAL A 103 2.97 -9.84 1.99
CA VAL A 103 2.26 -8.90 2.86
C VAL A 103 2.66 -7.45 2.53
N CYS A 104 3.96 -7.17 2.30
CA CYS A 104 4.41 -5.85 1.87
C CYS A 104 3.77 -5.44 0.53
N MET A 105 3.77 -6.33 -0.47
CA MET A 105 3.17 -6.02 -1.77
C MET A 105 1.67 -5.78 -1.68
N ALA A 106 0.97 -6.57 -0.85
CA ALA A 106 -0.46 -6.38 -0.60
C ALA A 106 -0.74 -5.04 0.09
N GLY A 107 0.05 -4.67 1.11
CA GLY A 107 -0.10 -3.39 1.81
C GLY A 107 0.22 -2.19 0.93
N LEU A 108 1.28 -2.24 0.13
CA LEU A 108 1.58 -1.21 -0.88
C LEU A 108 0.43 -1.05 -1.88
N THR A 109 -0.11 -2.18 -2.38
CA THR A 109 -1.25 -2.16 -3.30
C THR A 109 -2.47 -1.51 -2.63
N ALA A 110 -2.80 -1.92 -1.41
CA ALA A 110 -3.97 -1.41 -0.69
C ALA A 110 -3.88 0.11 -0.46
N GLY A 111 -2.74 0.59 0.03
CA GLY A 111 -2.55 2.02 0.30
C GLY A 111 -2.53 2.86 -1.00
N ALA A 112 -1.83 2.38 -2.04
CA ALA A 112 -1.81 3.08 -3.32
C ALA A 112 -3.21 3.13 -3.97
N VAL A 113 -3.98 2.03 -3.93
CA VAL A 113 -5.36 1.96 -4.44
C VAL A 113 -6.29 2.85 -3.61
N GLY A 114 -6.20 2.85 -2.28
CA GLY A 114 -7.02 3.70 -1.41
C GLY A 114 -6.89 5.19 -1.77
N ASN A 115 -5.65 5.67 -1.90
CA ASN A 115 -5.38 7.06 -2.29
C ASN A 115 -5.66 7.34 -3.79
N LEU A 116 -5.61 6.33 -4.65
CA LEU A 116 -5.97 6.45 -6.06
C LEU A 116 -7.48 6.63 -6.23
N ILE A 117 -8.30 5.87 -5.49
CA ILE A 117 -9.77 6.00 -5.48
C ILE A 117 -10.17 7.44 -5.15
N ASP A 118 -9.61 8.02 -4.10
CA ASP A 118 -9.90 9.40 -3.72
C ASP A 118 -9.57 10.39 -4.83
N ARG A 119 -8.40 10.25 -5.47
CA ARG A 119 -7.96 11.15 -6.54
C ARG A 119 -8.85 11.06 -7.78
N ILE A 120 -9.32 9.85 -8.13
CA ILE A 120 -10.19 9.66 -9.30
C ILE A 120 -11.59 10.23 -9.04
N PHE A 121 -12.18 9.96 -7.87
CA PHE A 121 -13.57 10.29 -7.62
C PHE A 121 -13.79 11.63 -6.94
N ARG A 122 -12.80 12.10 -6.14
CA ARG A 122 -12.90 13.36 -5.36
C ARG A 122 -11.99 14.47 -5.89
N GLY A 123 -10.94 14.15 -6.65
CA GLY A 123 -9.93 15.10 -7.09
C GLY A 123 -8.90 15.49 -6.02
N TYR A 124 -8.99 14.90 -4.82
CA TYR A 124 -8.08 15.10 -3.69
C TYR A 124 -8.09 13.86 -2.80
N VAL A 125 -7.13 13.74 -1.89
CA VAL A 125 -7.09 12.68 -0.87
C VAL A 125 -7.62 13.24 0.44
N ILE A 126 -8.43 12.48 1.17
CA ILE A 126 -8.87 12.83 2.52
C ILE A 126 -7.81 12.34 3.51
N ASP A 127 -7.16 13.29 4.19
CA ASP A 127 -6.28 13.05 5.32
C ASP A 127 -6.95 13.50 6.60
N PHE A 128 -6.76 12.76 7.71
CA PHE A 128 -7.49 13.07 8.93
C PHE A 128 -6.80 12.69 10.24
N ILE A 129 -5.68 11.97 10.23
CA ILE A 129 -4.91 11.58 11.42
C ILE A 129 -3.78 12.59 11.63
N TYR A 130 -3.75 13.27 12.77
CA TYR A 130 -2.75 14.26 13.10
C TYR A 130 -2.06 13.92 14.42
N ILE A 131 -0.74 13.70 14.37
CA ILE A 131 0.08 13.52 15.58
C ILE A 131 0.57 14.91 16.00
N SER A 132 -0.19 15.54 16.91
CA SER A 132 0.08 16.94 17.35
C SER A 132 1.36 17.04 18.17
N LEU A 133 1.76 15.99 18.87
CA LEU A 133 2.97 15.96 19.70
C LEU A 133 4.25 16.34 18.93
N ILE A 134 4.36 15.91 17.69
CA ILE A 134 5.54 16.13 16.83
C ILE A 134 5.21 16.97 15.59
N HIS A 135 4.02 17.56 15.54
CA HIS A 135 3.53 18.31 14.38
C HIS A 135 3.68 17.54 13.05
N PHE A 136 3.40 16.22 13.07
CA PHE A 136 3.53 15.38 11.89
C PHE A 136 2.47 15.76 10.85
N PRO A 137 2.79 15.74 9.55
CA PRO A 137 1.79 15.98 8.50
C PRO A 137 0.55 15.11 8.70
N ILE A 138 -0.63 15.67 8.40
CA ILE A 138 -1.88 14.92 8.50
C ILE A 138 -1.86 13.80 7.45
N PHE A 139 -2.27 12.60 7.81
CA PHE A 139 -2.25 11.40 6.97
C PHE A 139 -3.51 10.55 7.16
N ASN A 140 -3.60 9.42 6.47
CA ASN A 140 -4.75 8.52 6.48
C ASN A 140 -4.34 7.04 6.63
N VAL A 141 -5.31 6.12 6.61
CA VAL A 141 -5.05 4.68 6.76
C VAL A 141 -4.27 4.12 5.56
N ALA A 142 -4.53 4.59 4.34
CA ALA A 142 -3.76 4.17 3.16
C ALA A 142 -2.27 4.54 3.30
N ASP A 143 -1.95 5.71 3.85
CA ASP A 143 -0.56 6.14 4.09
C ASP A 143 0.13 5.26 5.14
N ILE A 144 -0.59 4.81 6.17
CA ILE A 144 -0.08 3.82 7.13
C ILE A 144 0.26 2.51 6.40
N CYS A 145 -0.63 2.02 5.54
CA CYS A 145 -0.38 0.80 4.77
C CYS A 145 0.88 0.93 3.90
N VAL A 146 1.03 2.05 3.19
CA VAL A 146 2.22 2.30 2.35
C VAL A 146 3.48 2.37 3.20
N SER A 147 3.48 3.19 4.26
CA SER A 147 4.66 3.45 5.08
C SER A 147 5.15 2.20 5.81
N LEU A 148 4.24 1.44 6.44
CA LEU A 148 4.60 0.20 7.12
C LEU A 148 5.09 -0.87 6.13
N SER A 149 4.45 -0.97 4.96
CA SER A 149 4.87 -1.93 3.93
C SER A 149 6.21 -1.56 3.33
N ALA A 150 6.47 -0.29 3.07
CA ALA A 150 7.76 0.18 2.56
C ALA A 150 8.88 -0.01 3.60
N GLY A 151 8.62 0.32 4.87
CA GLY A 151 9.58 0.10 5.96
C GLY A 151 9.90 -1.38 6.15
N LEU A 152 8.88 -2.25 6.17
CA LEU A 152 9.08 -3.69 6.26
C LEU A 152 9.83 -4.23 5.03
N LEU A 153 9.50 -3.76 3.82
CA LEU A 153 10.21 -4.13 2.60
C LEU A 153 11.70 -3.78 2.70
N LEU A 154 12.02 -2.59 3.17
CA LEU A 154 13.41 -2.16 3.36
C LEU A 154 14.15 -3.09 4.35
N ILE A 155 13.52 -3.42 5.49
CA ILE A 155 14.09 -4.35 6.48
C ILE A 155 14.33 -5.73 5.84
N LEU A 156 13.37 -6.24 5.09
CA LEU A 156 13.51 -7.54 4.41
C LEU A 156 14.66 -7.54 3.41
N MET A 157 14.82 -6.46 2.65
CA MET A 157 15.91 -6.32 1.66
C MET A 157 17.28 -6.21 2.31
N LEU A 158 17.40 -5.48 3.41
CA LEU A 158 18.69 -5.23 4.05
C LEU A 158 19.15 -6.39 4.96
N PHE A 159 18.21 -7.09 5.62
CA PHE A 159 18.57 -8.01 6.71
C PHE A 159 18.09 -9.44 6.52
N VAL A 160 17.13 -9.70 5.64
CA VAL A 160 16.50 -11.02 5.52
C VAL A 160 16.85 -11.73 4.23
N TYR A 161 16.81 -11.02 3.09
CA TYR A 161 17.12 -11.63 1.80
C TYR A 161 18.58 -11.39 1.42
N ARG A 162 19.24 -12.45 0.88
CA ARG A 162 20.62 -12.39 0.42
C ARG A 162 20.70 -12.05 -1.07
N ASP A 163 21.86 -11.56 -1.50
CA ASP A 163 22.17 -11.37 -2.91
C ASP A 163 21.93 -12.68 -3.68
N GLY A 164 21.21 -12.60 -4.79
CA GLY A 164 20.79 -13.76 -5.59
C GLY A 164 19.38 -14.30 -5.28
N GLU A 165 18.84 -14.14 -4.07
CA GLU A 165 17.43 -14.50 -3.83
C GLU A 165 16.46 -13.55 -4.55
N LEU A 166 16.90 -12.34 -4.84
CA LEU A 166 16.13 -11.32 -5.55
C LEU A 166 16.23 -11.43 -7.08
N GLU A 167 17.20 -12.18 -7.60
CA GLU A 167 17.33 -12.49 -9.04
C GLU A 167 16.17 -13.31 -9.60
N ILE A 168 15.34 -13.87 -8.71
CA ILE A 168 14.10 -14.58 -9.08
C ILE A 168 13.19 -13.71 -9.96
N TRP A 169 13.32 -12.40 -9.86
CA TRP A 169 12.49 -11.43 -10.61
C TRP A 169 13.01 -11.19 -12.02
N THR A 170 14.30 -11.43 -12.26
CA THR A 170 14.96 -11.23 -13.57
C THR A 170 15.05 -12.53 -14.38
N ARG A 171 15.01 -13.71 -13.75
CA ARG A 171 15.19 -15.02 -14.40
C ARG A 171 13.93 -15.74 -14.86
N SER A 172 12.74 -15.14 -14.77
CA SER A 172 11.51 -15.76 -15.26
C SER A 172 11.46 -15.76 -16.78
N GLY A 173 12.18 -16.65 -17.44
CA GLY A 173 12.08 -16.79 -18.91
C GLY A 173 13.09 -17.67 -19.60
N SER A 174 14.11 -18.24 -18.96
CA SER A 174 15.16 -18.92 -19.72
C SER A 174 15.52 -20.37 -19.31
N GLN A 175 14.72 -21.05 -18.52
CA GLN A 175 15.04 -22.45 -18.13
C GLN A 175 14.07 -23.55 -18.61
N ASP A 176 12.97 -23.22 -19.30
CA ASP A 176 12.07 -24.28 -19.84
C ASP A 176 12.51 -24.81 -21.23
N GLY A 177 13.66 -24.40 -21.77
CA GLY A 177 14.06 -24.73 -23.12
C GLY A 177 15.36 -25.54 -23.28
N LYS A 178 16.01 -25.99 -22.20
CA LYS A 178 17.33 -26.68 -22.31
C LYS A 178 17.39 -28.14 -21.91
N ASP A 179 16.36 -28.70 -21.33
CA ASP A 179 16.38 -30.12 -20.90
C ASP A 179 15.73 -31.09 -21.90
N GLU A 180 15.19 -30.60 -23.03
CA GLU A 180 14.56 -31.44 -24.07
C GLU A 180 15.46 -31.80 -25.27
N LYS A 181 16.76 -31.46 -25.23
CA LYS A 181 17.71 -31.80 -26.33
C LYS A 181 18.94 -32.60 -25.93
N LYS A 182 18.81 -33.50 -24.96
CA LYS A 182 19.78 -34.57 -24.71
C LYS A 182 19.03 -35.83 -24.26
N GLY A 183 18.50 -36.53 -25.19
CA GLY A 183 17.98 -37.87 -25.10
C GLY A 183 18.01 -38.49 -26.49
#